data_815f6eec78b3f59df1b942f586847812
#
_entry.id   815f6eec78b3f59df1b942f586847812
#
_cell.length_a   1.000
_cell.length_b   1.000
_cell.length_c   1.000
_cell.angle_alpha   90.00
_cell.angle_beta   90.00
_cell.angle_gamma   90.00
#
_symmetry.space_group_name_H-M   'P 1'
#
loop_
_entity.id
_entity.type
_entity.pdbx_description
1 polymer ?
#
loop_
_entity_poly.entity_id
_entity_poly.type
_entity_poly.pdbx_seq_one_letter_code
_entity_poly.pdbx_strand_id
1 'polypeptide(L)'
;MKLIYLSFLQAQPTEADTLIEMLQDESSMSFFEILSQGGILMIPLFILSILAIYVIAERWRTLENSKMDIPTMLNNIESLLKSGSQRRAIQYCEEFDKPLARILKVGITRLGRPIQSIEDAIGNAGKKEIFWLEKRMNWLATIAGVAPLIGFTGTVTGMIRAFMDIQSLQGNVNPSVLAGGIWEALITTATGLIVGIIAYGFYNYLLGKINRMIFELENASTDFIDLLQAPSSKKNNKEIK
;
A
#
# COMPACT_ATOMS: atom_id res chain seq x y z
N MET A 1 -74.01 -13.36 -2.10
CA MET A 1 -73.34 -13.18 -3.40
C MET A 1 -72.23 -12.11 -3.42
N LYS A 2 -72.23 -11.13 -2.50
CA LYS A 2 -71.15 -10.10 -2.36
C LYS A 2 -69.83 -10.57 -1.67
N LEU A 3 -69.88 -11.60 -0.84
CA LEU A 3 -68.73 -12.13 -0.12
C LEU A 3 -67.81 -13.02 -0.94
N ILE A 4 -68.34 -13.65 -2.01
CA ILE A 4 -67.55 -14.51 -2.93
C ILE A 4 -66.74 -13.66 -3.92
N TYR A 5 -67.24 -12.46 -4.28
CA TYR A 5 -66.51 -11.54 -5.16
C TYR A 5 -65.30 -10.88 -4.47
N LEU A 6 -65.32 -10.68 -3.14
CA LEU A 6 -64.24 -10.11 -2.39
C LEU A 6 -63.08 -11.09 -2.15
N SER A 7 -63.37 -12.40 -2.10
CA SER A 7 -62.31 -13.42 -1.99
C SER A 7 -61.57 -13.70 -3.28
N PHE A 8 -62.16 -13.36 -4.43
CA PHE A 8 -61.53 -13.53 -5.75
C PHE A 8 -60.63 -12.36 -6.15
N LEU A 9 -60.83 -11.19 -5.55
CA LEU A 9 -59.98 -9.98 -5.74
C LEU A 9 -58.69 -9.99 -4.92
N GLN A 10 -58.54 -10.89 -3.95
CA GLN A 10 -57.41 -10.99 -3.07
C GLN A 10 -56.35 -12.05 -3.48
N ALA A 11 -56.47 -12.70 -4.62
CA ALA A 11 -55.65 -13.87 -4.98
C ALA A 11 -54.95 -13.76 -6.33
N GLN A 12 -54.83 -12.57 -6.89
CA GLN A 12 -53.99 -12.39 -8.07
C GLN A 12 -52.88 -11.42 -7.69
N PRO A 13 -51.62 -11.87 -7.62
CA PRO A 13 -50.49 -10.93 -7.51
C PRO A 13 -50.58 -9.98 -8.71
N THR A 14 -50.54 -8.70 -8.44
CA THR A 14 -50.55 -7.66 -9.48
C THR A 14 -49.31 -7.87 -10.35
N GLU A 15 -49.41 -7.68 -11.68
CA GLU A 15 -48.26 -7.78 -12.58
C GLU A 15 -47.07 -6.97 -12.07
N ALA A 16 -47.35 -5.90 -11.32
CA ALA A 16 -46.33 -5.11 -10.66
C ALA A 16 -45.62 -5.88 -9.52
N ASP A 17 -46.31 -6.73 -8.76
CA ASP A 17 -45.71 -7.51 -7.66
C ASP A 17 -44.84 -8.65 -8.24
N THR A 18 -45.26 -9.27 -9.32
CA THR A 18 -44.44 -10.26 -10.03
C THR A 18 -43.23 -9.62 -10.72
N LEU A 19 -43.35 -8.40 -11.24
CA LEU A 19 -42.23 -7.65 -11.80
C LEU A 19 -41.25 -7.23 -10.71
N ILE A 20 -41.75 -6.81 -9.53
CA ILE A 20 -40.91 -6.45 -8.39
C ILE A 20 -40.20 -7.68 -7.83
N GLU A 21 -40.87 -8.83 -7.75
CA GLU A 21 -40.27 -10.10 -7.32
C GLU A 21 -39.21 -10.60 -8.31
N MET A 22 -39.45 -10.50 -9.61
CA MET A 22 -38.48 -10.79 -10.69
C MET A 22 -37.26 -9.84 -10.61
N LEU A 23 -37.48 -8.55 -10.38
CA LEU A 23 -36.39 -7.56 -10.25
C LEU A 23 -35.61 -7.72 -8.94
N GLN A 24 -36.23 -8.25 -7.87
CA GLN A 24 -35.56 -8.56 -6.59
C GLN A 24 -34.77 -9.86 -6.67
N ASP A 25 -35.20 -10.86 -7.41
CA ASP A 25 -34.49 -12.15 -7.58
C ASP A 25 -33.25 -11.98 -8.49
N GLU A 26 -33.27 -11.09 -9.49
CA GLU A 26 -32.08 -10.74 -10.28
C GLU A 26 -31.01 -9.96 -9.51
N SER A 27 -31.35 -9.33 -8.37
CA SER A 27 -30.42 -8.44 -7.64
C SER A 27 -29.59 -9.13 -6.54
N SER A 28 -29.73 -10.44 -6.34
CA SER A 28 -29.08 -11.13 -5.20
C SER A 28 -28.00 -12.15 -5.57
N MET A 29 -27.36 -12.02 -6.76
CA MET A 29 -26.13 -12.79 -6.94
C MET A 29 -25.09 -12.32 -5.93
N SER A 30 -24.74 -13.20 -5.00
CA SER A 30 -23.71 -12.93 -3.99
C SER A 30 -22.42 -12.54 -4.71
N PHE A 31 -21.73 -11.50 -4.19
CA PHE A 31 -20.42 -11.09 -4.71
C PHE A 31 -19.45 -12.28 -4.86
N PHE A 32 -19.60 -13.29 -4.01
CA PHE A 32 -18.82 -14.52 -4.05
C PHE A 32 -19.22 -15.44 -5.24
N GLU A 33 -20.49 -15.47 -5.60
CA GLU A 33 -20.97 -16.22 -6.78
C GLU A 33 -20.46 -15.58 -8.07
N ILE A 34 -20.50 -14.25 -8.17
CA ILE A 34 -19.93 -13.51 -9.30
C ILE A 34 -18.44 -13.83 -9.44
N LEU A 35 -17.69 -13.81 -8.34
CA LEU A 35 -16.27 -14.13 -8.34
C LEU A 35 -15.98 -15.59 -8.77
N SER A 36 -16.84 -16.54 -8.39
CA SER A 36 -16.67 -17.96 -8.76
C SER A 36 -16.87 -18.21 -10.26
N GLN A 37 -17.59 -17.33 -10.96
CA GLN A 37 -17.85 -17.42 -12.40
C GLN A 37 -16.72 -16.87 -13.27
N GLY A 38 -15.70 -16.23 -12.69
CA GLY A 38 -14.59 -15.60 -13.42
C GLY A 38 -13.48 -16.59 -13.87
N GLY A 39 -13.70 -17.90 -13.80
CA GLY A 39 -12.81 -18.92 -14.33
C GLY A 39 -11.46 -19.05 -13.60
N ILE A 40 -10.53 -19.82 -14.20
CA ILE A 40 -9.24 -20.20 -13.55
C ILE A 40 -8.33 -19.00 -13.28
N LEU A 41 -8.44 -17.91 -14.04
CA LEU A 41 -7.63 -16.70 -13.87
C LEU A 41 -8.02 -15.88 -12.64
N MET A 42 -9.14 -16.19 -12.00
CA MET A 42 -9.50 -15.60 -10.71
C MET A 42 -8.56 -16.04 -9.59
N ILE A 43 -7.98 -17.25 -9.67
CA ILE A 43 -7.07 -17.79 -8.64
C ILE A 43 -5.83 -16.88 -8.47
N PRO A 44 -5.03 -16.59 -9.53
CA PRO A 44 -3.90 -15.67 -9.38
C PRO A 44 -4.33 -14.26 -8.99
N LEU A 45 -5.46 -13.74 -9.45
CA LEU A 45 -5.97 -12.43 -9.03
C LEU A 45 -6.29 -12.39 -7.55
N PHE A 46 -6.88 -13.46 -7.01
CA PHE A 46 -7.17 -13.56 -5.58
C PHE A 46 -5.90 -13.61 -4.74
N ILE A 47 -4.88 -14.38 -5.18
CA ILE A 47 -3.56 -14.41 -4.52
C ILE A 47 -2.91 -13.03 -4.52
N LEU A 48 -2.93 -12.32 -5.65
CA LEU A 48 -2.39 -10.96 -5.75
C LEU A 48 -3.15 -9.97 -4.86
N SER A 49 -4.46 -10.10 -4.74
CA SER A 49 -5.29 -9.27 -3.84
C SER A 49 -4.89 -9.44 -2.38
N ILE A 50 -4.75 -10.68 -1.91
CA ILE A 50 -4.29 -10.98 -0.54
C ILE A 50 -2.89 -10.42 -0.31
N LEU A 51 -1.98 -10.64 -1.27
CA LEU A 51 -0.61 -10.13 -1.19
C LEU A 51 -0.57 -8.60 -1.15
N ALA A 52 -1.41 -7.91 -1.94
CA ALA A 52 -1.53 -6.46 -1.92
C ALA A 52 -1.98 -5.96 -0.53
N ILE A 53 -3.04 -6.54 0.03
CA ILE A 53 -3.56 -6.18 1.36
C ILE A 53 -2.47 -6.40 2.43
N TYR A 54 -1.75 -7.53 2.38
CA TYR A 54 -0.66 -7.81 3.30
C TYR A 54 0.44 -6.75 3.22
N VAL A 55 0.92 -6.43 2.00
CA VAL A 55 1.98 -5.43 1.81
C VAL A 55 1.54 -4.05 2.25
N ILE A 56 0.30 -3.64 1.93
CA ILE A 56 -0.27 -2.36 2.36
C ILE A 56 -0.28 -2.26 3.89
N ALA A 57 -0.82 -3.26 4.56
CA ALA A 57 -0.93 -3.27 6.02
C ALA A 57 0.44 -3.26 6.70
N GLU A 58 1.39 -4.04 6.20
CA GLU A 58 2.76 -4.13 6.73
C GLU A 58 3.51 -2.82 6.52
N ARG A 59 3.42 -2.20 5.34
CA ARG A 59 4.07 -0.91 5.06
C ARG A 59 3.46 0.23 5.85
N TRP A 60 2.14 0.27 5.95
CA TRP A 60 1.46 1.27 6.77
C TRP A 60 1.95 1.24 8.23
N ARG A 61 1.98 0.06 8.84
CA ARG A 61 2.48 -0.11 10.22
C ARG A 61 3.95 0.28 10.35
N THR A 62 4.80 -0.13 9.40
CA THR A 62 6.21 0.19 9.41
C THR A 62 6.46 1.70 9.34
N LEU A 63 5.76 2.41 8.45
CA LEU A 63 5.90 3.86 8.32
C LEU A 63 5.35 4.60 9.53
N GLU A 64 4.24 4.16 10.09
CA GLU A 64 3.69 4.77 11.31
C GLU A 64 4.65 4.60 12.50
N ASN A 65 5.23 3.43 12.65
CA ASN A 65 6.22 3.15 13.68
C ASN A 65 7.54 3.89 13.46
N SER A 66 7.84 4.31 12.24
CA SER A 66 9.08 5.06 11.91
C SER A 66 8.96 6.56 12.18
N LYS A 67 7.77 7.08 12.42
CA LYS A 67 7.55 8.48 12.76
C LYS A 67 8.24 8.85 14.06
N MET A 68 8.78 10.07 14.10
CA MET A 68 9.54 10.58 15.22
C MET A 68 9.47 12.11 15.29
N ASP A 69 9.60 12.65 16.47
CA ASP A 69 9.79 14.09 16.70
C ASP A 69 11.28 14.44 16.53
N ILE A 70 11.61 14.88 15.31
CA ILE A 70 12.98 15.20 14.90
C ILE A 70 13.60 16.33 15.72
N PRO A 71 12.92 17.49 15.91
CA PRO A 71 13.45 18.59 16.71
C PRO A 71 13.80 18.18 18.14
N THR A 72 12.91 17.46 18.80
CA THR A 72 13.16 16.99 20.17
C THR A 72 14.35 16.05 20.24
N MET A 73 14.50 15.16 19.26
CA MET A 73 15.63 14.24 19.23
C MET A 73 16.96 14.96 19.00
N LEU A 74 17.04 15.87 18.02
CA LEU A 74 18.25 16.64 17.75
C LEU A 74 18.65 17.47 18.94
N ASN A 75 17.73 18.18 19.60
CA ASN A 75 17.99 18.98 20.79
C ASN A 75 18.53 18.14 21.95
N ASN A 76 17.99 16.95 22.18
CA ASN A 76 18.45 16.04 23.22
C ASN A 76 19.87 15.53 22.92
N ILE A 77 20.14 15.13 21.69
CA ILE A 77 21.48 14.69 21.27
C ILE A 77 22.48 15.84 21.40
N GLU A 78 22.12 17.05 20.96
CA GLU A 78 22.96 18.24 21.09
C GLU A 78 23.32 18.51 22.55
N SER A 79 22.33 18.46 23.45
CA SER A 79 22.56 18.71 24.90
C SER A 79 23.50 17.66 25.51
N LEU A 80 23.36 16.38 25.14
CA LEU A 80 24.20 15.29 25.58
C LEU A 80 25.62 15.41 25.04
N LEU A 81 25.81 15.84 23.80
CA LEU A 81 27.14 16.08 23.22
C LEU A 81 27.81 17.28 23.83
N LYS A 82 27.10 18.39 24.09
CA LYS A 82 27.62 19.58 24.80
C LYS A 82 28.04 19.27 26.22
N SER A 83 27.41 18.32 26.90
CA SER A 83 27.81 17.83 28.21
C SER A 83 29.04 16.91 28.19
N GLY A 84 29.60 16.63 27.01
CA GLY A 84 30.77 15.75 26.85
C GLY A 84 30.42 14.25 26.94
N SER A 85 29.15 13.88 26.95
CA SER A 85 28.72 12.50 27.18
C SER A 85 28.36 11.76 25.88
N GLN A 86 29.37 11.52 25.02
CA GLN A 86 29.16 10.75 23.76
C GLN A 86 28.48 9.39 24.00
N ARG A 87 28.86 8.68 25.08
CA ARG A 87 28.28 7.38 25.42
C ARG A 87 26.78 7.49 25.70
N ARG A 88 26.31 8.52 26.40
CA ARG A 88 24.89 8.74 26.67
C ARG A 88 24.11 9.09 25.39
N ALA A 89 24.72 9.86 24.50
CA ALA A 89 24.09 10.15 23.18
C ALA A 89 23.90 8.89 22.33
N ILE A 90 24.89 7.98 22.34
CA ILE A 90 24.75 6.66 21.65
C ILE A 90 23.64 5.83 22.30
N GLN A 91 23.62 5.73 23.64
CA GLN A 91 22.61 4.98 24.38
C GLN A 91 21.18 5.54 24.10
N TYR A 92 21.02 6.85 24.07
CA TYR A 92 19.77 7.50 23.72
C TYR A 92 19.30 7.12 22.32
N CYS A 93 20.19 7.08 21.33
CA CYS A 93 19.86 6.62 19.98
C CYS A 93 19.45 5.13 19.93
N GLU A 94 20.08 4.28 20.77
CA GLU A 94 19.74 2.84 20.86
C GLU A 94 18.36 2.61 21.48
N GLU A 95 17.99 3.40 22.47
CA GLU A 95 16.71 3.28 23.15
C GLU A 95 15.52 3.61 22.24
N PHE A 96 15.66 4.58 21.34
CA PHE A 96 14.59 4.96 20.43
C PHE A 96 14.46 4.05 19.20
N ASP A 97 15.53 3.42 18.74
CA ASP A 97 15.60 2.54 17.55
C ASP A 97 14.77 3.00 16.33
N LYS A 98 14.79 4.30 16.05
CA LYS A 98 14.13 4.91 14.88
C LYS A 98 15.14 5.14 13.74
N PRO A 99 14.70 5.32 12.48
CA PRO A 99 15.59 5.53 11.34
C PRO A 99 16.62 6.64 11.58
N LEU A 100 16.20 7.83 12.03
CA LEU A 100 17.11 8.94 12.32
C LEU A 100 18.08 8.59 13.47
N ALA A 101 17.58 7.94 14.52
CA ALA A 101 18.42 7.53 15.65
C ALA A 101 19.56 6.62 15.20
N ARG A 102 19.27 5.66 14.32
CA ARG A 102 20.28 4.76 13.74
C ARG A 102 21.30 5.51 12.88
N ILE A 103 20.85 6.49 12.09
CA ILE A 103 21.72 7.33 11.26
C ILE A 103 22.65 8.16 12.17
N LEU A 104 22.10 8.90 13.12
CA LEU A 104 22.85 9.78 14.01
C LEU A 104 23.82 9.01 14.91
N LYS A 105 23.43 7.82 15.38
CA LYS A 105 24.31 6.93 16.15
C LYS A 105 25.62 6.63 15.40
N VAL A 106 25.56 6.39 14.09
CA VAL A 106 26.76 6.14 13.27
C VAL A 106 27.66 7.36 13.22
N GLY A 107 27.09 8.57 13.08
CA GLY A 107 27.82 9.83 13.13
C GLY A 107 28.47 10.06 14.51
N ILE A 108 27.69 9.90 15.58
CA ILE A 108 28.17 10.09 16.99
C ILE A 108 29.30 9.11 17.29
N THR A 109 29.23 7.88 16.86
CA THR A 109 30.28 6.87 17.08
C THR A 109 31.63 7.27 16.42
N ARG A 110 31.58 8.11 15.39
CA ARG A 110 32.77 8.57 14.64
C ARG A 110 33.27 9.97 15.09
N LEU A 111 32.71 10.53 16.13
CA LEU A 111 33.19 11.81 16.68
C LEU A 111 34.70 11.73 16.98
N GLY A 112 35.39 12.82 16.63
CA GLY A 112 36.86 12.89 16.73
C GLY A 112 37.61 12.48 15.46
N ARG A 113 36.93 12.00 14.43
CA ARG A 113 37.51 11.79 13.09
C ARG A 113 37.30 13.03 12.22
N PRO A 114 37.99 13.12 11.05
CA PRO A 114 37.74 14.18 10.09
C PRO A 114 36.25 14.25 9.73
N ILE A 115 35.72 15.46 9.64
CA ILE A 115 34.26 15.68 9.37
C ILE A 115 33.77 14.95 8.15
N GLN A 116 34.52 14.90 7.06
CA GLN A 116 34.23 14.18 5.84
C GLN A 116 33.92 12.70 6.11
N SER A 117 34.70 12.05 7.02
CA SER A 117 34.46 10.66 7.40
C SER A 117 33.16 10.46 8.19
N ILE A 118 32.69 11.49 8.90
CA ILE A 118 31.42 11.48 9.63
C ILE A 118 30.28 11.65 8.62
N GLU A 119 30.39 12.60 7.70
CA GLU A 119 29.43 12.85 6.61
C GLU A 119 29.22 11.60 5.74
N ASP A 120 30.30 10.99 5.27
CA ASP A 120 30.24 9.75 4.49
C ASP A 120 29.55 8.62 5.25
N ALA A 121 29.78 8.51 6.54
CA ALA A 121 29.17 7.49 7.38
C ALA A 121 27.68 7.71 7.59
N ILE A 122 27.29 8.95 7.85
CA ILE A 122 25.88 9.36 7.99
C ILE A 122 25.15 9.11 6.65
N GLY A 123 25.74 9.55 5.52
CA GLY A 123 25.17 9.34 4.21
C GLY A 123 24.97 7.85 3.85
N ASN A 124 25.95 7.01 4.17
CA ASN A 124 25.85 5.57 3.96
C ASN A 124 24.79 4.92 4.88
N ALA A 125 24.69 5.38 6.14
CA ALA A 125 23.65 4.93 7.04
C ALA A 125 22.25 5.37 6.56
N GLY A 126 22.13 6.60 6.06
CA GLY A 126 20.91 7.14 5.45
C GLY A 126 20.44 6.29 4.28
N LYS A 127 21.33 5.99 3.32
CA LYS A 127 21.01 5.10 2.16
C LYS A 127 20.50 3.73 2.61
N LYS A 128 21.07 3.17 3.68
CA LYS A 128 20.60 1.90 4.24
C LYS A 128 19.19 2.01 4.82
N GLU A 129 18.88 3.08 5.55
CA GLU A 129 17.55 3.29 6.11
C GLU A 129 16.50 3.55 5.02
N ILE A 130 16.85 4.32 3.96
CA ILE A 130 16.00 4.53 2.78
C ILE A 130 15.66 3.19 2.13
N PHE A 131 16.65 2.32 1.90
CA PHE A 131 16.41 0.98 1.34
C PHE A 131 15.41 0.17 2.18
N TRP A 132 15.47 0.27 3.51
CA TRP A 132 14.52 -0.41 4.41
C TRP A 132 13.13 0.22 4.37
N LEU A 133 13.01 1.54 4.23
CA LEU A 133 11.74 2.23 4.07
C LEU A 133 11.05 1.86 2.75
N GLU A 134 11.80 1.75 1.66
CA GLU A 134 11.28 1.38 0.34
C GLU A 134 11.05 -0.12 0.15
N LYS A 135 11.52 -0.93 1.08
CA LYS A 135 11.41 -2.39 0.99
C LYS A 135 9.97 -2.82 0.70
N ARG A 136 9.80 -3.76 -0.22
CA ARG A 136 8.51 -4.31 -0.67
C ARG A 136 7.59 -3.35 -1.44
N MET A 137 7.93 -2.08 -1.61
CA MET A 137 7.14 -1.19 -2.46
C MET A 137 7.07 -1.69 -3.90
N ASN A 138 8.15 -2.32 -4.40
CA ASN A 138 8.18 -2.93 -5.72
C ASN A 138 7.12 -4.02 -5.92
N TRP A 139 6.77 -4.80 -4.86
CA TRP A 139 5.69 -5.79 -4.95
C TRP A 139 4.35 -5.13 -5.22
N LEU A 140 4.07 -4.02 -4.53
CA LEU A 140 2.82 -3.30 -4.71
C LEU A 140 2.74 -2.65 -6.11
N ALA A 141 3.84 -2.10 -6.60
CA ALA A 141 3.95 -1.59 -7.97
C ALA A 141 3.74 -2.70 -9.01
N THR A 142 4.33 -3.88 -8.79
CA THR A 142 4.16 -5.04 -9.67
C THR A 142 2.70 -5.51 -9.70
N ILE A 143 2.05 -5.63 -8.54
CA ILE A 143 0.64 -6.03 -8.46
C ILE A 143 -0.24 -5.01 -9.20
N ALA A 144 -0.01 -3.71 -9.01
CA ALA A 144 -0.73 -2.65 -9.69
C ALA A 144 -0.67 -2.75 -11.22
N GLY A 145 0.47 -3.17 -11.76
CA GLY A 145 0.66 -3.36 -13.19
C GLY A 145 0.17 -4.72 -13.71
N VAL A 146 0.45 -5.80 -12.97
CA VAL A 146 0.18 -7.18 -13.43
C VAL A 146 -1.29 -7.58 -13.26
N ALA A 147 -1.98 -7.13 -12.20
CA ALA A 147 -3.37 -7.53 -11.98
C ALA A 147 -4.31 -7.13 -13.13
N PRO A 148 -4.26 -5.90 -13.70
CA PRO A 148 -5.03 -5.55 -14.89
C PRO A 148 -4.67 -6.41 -16.13
N LEU A 149 -3.40 -6.76 -16.30
CA LEU A 149 -2.96 -7.58 -17.43
C LEU A 149 -3.49 -9.02 -17.34
N ILE A 150 -3.52 -9.59 -16.13
CA ILE A 150 -4.17 -10.90 -15.90
C ILE A 150 -5.67 -10.78 -16.19
N GLY A 151 -6.33 -9.71 -15.74
CA GLY A 151 -7.73 -9.44 -16.06
C GLY A 151 -7.97 -9.37 -17.57
N PHE A 152 -7.15 -8.62 -18.30
CA PHE A 152 -7.23 -8.54 -19.76
C PHE A 152 -7.00 -9.90 -20.44
N THR A 153 -6.03 -10.68 -19.94
CA THR A 153 -5.82 -12.06 -20.42
C THR A 153 -7.09 -12.89 -20.24
N GLY A 154 -7.86 -12.65 -19.18
CA GLY A 154 -9.16 -13.29 -18.95
C GLY A 154 -10.16 -13.02 -20.06
N THR A 155 -10.23 -11.78 -20.57
CA THR A 155 -11.14 -11.50 -21.71
C THR A 155 -10.72 -12.24 -22.96
N VAL A 156 -9.44 -12.27 -23.28
CA VAL A 156 -8.94 -12.96 -24.47
C VAL A 156 -9.20 -14.46 -24.37
N THR A 157 -8.89 -15.08 -23.24
CA THR A 157 -9.10 -16.53 -23.05
C THR A 157 -10.57 -16.91 -22.97
N GLY A 158 -11.42 -16.09 -22.33
CA GLY A 158 -12.87 -16.30 -22.27
C GLY A 158 -13.53 -16.21 -23.65
N MET A 159 -13.14 -15.21 -24.44
CA MET A 159 -13.62 -15.08 -25.82
C MET A 159 -13.16 -16.25 -26.71
N ILE A 160 -11.91 -16.68 -26.59
CA ILE A 160 -11.42 -17.86 -27.34
C ILE A 160 -12.25 -19.08 -27.00
N ARG A 161 -12.55 -19.35 -25.73
CA ARG A 161 -13.40 -20.47 -25.30
C ARG A 161 -14.81 -20.35 -25.91
N ALA A 162 -15.45 -19.18 -25.79
CA ALA A 162 -16.76 -18.93 -26.34
C ALA A 162 -16.85 -19.26 -27.86
N PHE A 163 -15.81 -18.85 -28.63
CA PHE A 163 -15.77 -19.18 -30.08
C PHE A 163 -15.47 -20.64 -30.34
N MET A 164 -14.66 -21.33 -29.53
CA MET A 164 -14.44 -22.78 -29.66
C MET A 164 -15.71 -23.55 -29.37
N ASP A 165 -16.51 -23.15 -28.38
CA ASP A 165 -17.79 -23.79 -28.08
C ASP A 165 -18.79 -23.62 -29.21
N ILE A 166 -18.86 -22.44 -29.84
CA ILE A 166 -19.67 -22.20 -31.05
C ILE A 166 -19.25 -23.13 -32.21
N GLN A 167 -17.95 -23.25 -32.43
CA GLN A 167 -17.39 -24.10 -33.47
C GLN A 167 -17.75 -25.58 -33.24
N SER A 168 -17.70 -26.06 -32.00
CA SER A 168 -18.02 -27.45 -31.64
C SER A 168 -19.50 -27.81 -31.87
N LEU A 169 -20.40 -26.84 -31.76
CA LEU A 169 -21.83 -26.98 -31.94
C LEU A 169 -22.28 -26.87 -33.43
N GLN A 170 -21.34 -26.90 -34.38
CA GLN A 170 -21.58 -26.87 -35.83
C GLN A 170 -22.50 -25.72 -36.28
N GLY A 171 -22.44 -24.57 -35.61
CA GLY A 171 -23.25 -23.40 -35.95
C GLY A 171 -24.64 -23.35 -35.31
N ASN A 172 -25.05 -24.39 -34.59
CA ASN A 172 -26.33 -24.37 -33.85
C ASN A 172 -26.12 -23.67 -32.50
N VAL A 173 -25.97 -22.33 -32.55
CA VAL A 173 -25.54 -21.50 -31.43
C VAL A 173 -26.71 -21.19 -30.51
N ASN A 174 -26.63 -21.68 -29.28
CA ASN A 174 -27.47 -21.13 -28.21
C ASN A 174 -26.86 -19.82 -27.71
N PRO A 175 -27.57 -18.68 -27.80
CA PRO A 175 -27.07 -17.39 -27.32
C PRO A 175 -26.56 -17.39 -25.86
N SER A 176 -27.09 -18.29 -25.02
CA SER A 176 -26.69 -18.43 -23.62
C SER A 176 -25.24 -18.93 -23.45
N VAL A 177 -24.75 -19.78 -24.35
CA VAL A 177 -23.35 -20.28 -24.31
C VAL A 177 -22.39 -19.15 -24.61
N LEU A 178 -22.68 -18.31 -25.59
CA LEU A 178 -21.88 -17.13 -25.92
C LEU A 178 -21.91 -16.12 -24.80
N ALA A 179 -23.08 -15.87 -24.21
CA ALA A 179 -23.23 -14.94 -23.07
C ALA A 179 -22.41 -15.39 -21.87
N GLY A 180 -22.36 -16.69 -21.56
CA GLY A 180 -21.56 -17.24 -20.46
C GLY A 180 -20.06 -16.97 -20.60
N GLY A 181 -19.48 -17.19 -21.77
CA GLY A 181 -18.07 -16.94 -22.03
C GLY A 181 -17.70 -15.43 -21.99
N ILE A 182 -18.59 -14.57 -22.49
CA ILE A 182 -18.43 -13.11 -22.39
C ILE A 182 -18.51 -12.67 -20.92
N TRP A 183 -19.47 -13.21 -20.16
CA TRP A 183 -19.64 -12.89 -18.75
C TRP A 183 -18.40 -13.25 -17.90
N GLU A 184 -17.87 -14.48 -18.05
CA GLU A 184 -16.61 -14.90 -17.43
C GLU A 184 -15.46 -13.93 -17.73
N ALA A 185 -15.33 -13.56 -19.00
CA ALA A 185 -14.30 -12.65 -19.47
C ALA A 185 -14.39 -11.26 -18.82
N LEU A 186 -15.60 -10.69 -18.76
CA LEU A 186 -15.82 -9.35 -18.20
C LEU A 186 -15.59 -9.31 -16.69
N ILE A 187 -16.03 -10.33 -15.96
CA ILE A 187 -15.81 -10.42 -14.50
C ILE A 187 -14.31 -10.46 -14.18
N THR A 188 -13.55 -11.28 -14.90
CA THR A 188 -12.10 -11.40 -14.67
C THR A 188 -11.40 -10.06 -14.90
N THR A 189 -11.79 -9.33 -15.95
CA THR A 189 -11.20 -8.01 -16.22
C THR A 189 -11.60 -6.98 -15.19
N ALA A 190 -12.87 -6.91 -14.81
CA ALA A 190 -13.34 -6.00 -13.78
C ALA A 190 -12.59 -6.24 -12.46
N THR A 191 -12.43 -7.49 -12.05
CA THR A 191 -11.69 -7.87 -10.84
C THR A 191 -10.22 -7.47 -10.93
N GLY A 192 -9.55 -7.75 -12.06
CA GLY A 192 -8.15 -7.37 -12.28
C GLY A 192 -7.92 -5.86 -12.20
N LEU A 193 -8.84 -5.07 -12.80
CA LEU A 193 -8.80 -3.62 -12.74
C LEU A 193 -9.01 -3.09 -11.31
N ILE A 194 -9.98 -3.63 -10.57
CA ILE A 194 -10.24 -3.22 -9.18
C ILE A 194 -9.00 -3.46 -8.30
N VAL A 195 -8.42 -4.66 -8.38
CA VAL A 195 -7.20 -5.00 -7.64
C VAL A 195 -6.04 -4.07 -8.02
N GLY A 196 -5.85 -3.82 -9.32
CA GLY A 196 -4.81 -2.94 -9.84
C GLY A 196 -4.97 -1.49 -9.38
N ILE A 197 -6.18 -0.92 -9.45
CA ILE A 197 -6.48 0.45 -9.03
C ILE A 197 -6.22 0.63 -7.53
N ILE A 198 -6.68 -0.30 -6.70
CA ILE A 198 -6.45 -0.26 -5.25
C ILE A 198 -4.95 -0.33 -4.95
N ALA A 199 -4.23 -1.30 -5.55
CA ALA A 199 -2.78 -1.44 -5.36
C ALA A 199 -2.02 -0.19 -5.80
N TYR A 200 -2.37 0.41 -6.94
CA TYR A 200 -1.77 1.63 -7.47
C TYR A 200 -2.01 2.85 -6.58
N GLY A 201 -3.24 3.01 -6.09
CA GLY A 201 -3.58 4.11 -5.19
C GLY A 201 -2.78 4.04 -3.89
N PHE A 202 -2.72 2.87 -3.26
CA PHE A 202 -1.92 2.69 -2.04
C PHE A 202 -0.42 2.78 -2.29
N TYR A 203 0.08 2.28 -3.43
CA TYR A 203 1.48 2.44 -3.81
C TYR A 203 1.89 3.92 -3.83
N ASN A 204 1.15 4.76 -4.55
CA ASN A 204 1.46 6.19 -4.63
C ASN A 204 1.32 6.91 -3.28
N TYR A 205 0.30 6.57 -2.51
CA TYR A 205 0.10 7.15 -1.18
C TYR A 205 1.26 6.82 -0.22
N LEU A 206 1.67 5.55 -0.16
CA LEU A 206 2.77 5.11 0.70
C LEU A 206 4.11 5.66 0.22
N LEU A 207 4.34 5.70 -1.11
CA LEU A 207 5.54 6.29 -1.70
C LEU A 207 5.67 7.78 -1.35
N GLY A 208 4.57 8.53 -1.39
CA GLY A 208 4.56 9.92 -0.97
C GLY A 208 4.95 10.11 0.51
N LYS A 209 4.46 9.22 1.39
CA LYS A 209 4.88 9.21 2.82
C LYS A 209 6.37 8.88 2.99
N ILE A 210 6.87 7.90 2.24
CA ILE A 210 8.29 7.51 2.27
C ILE A 210 9.16 8.67 1.83
N ASN A 211 8.86 9.29 0.70
CA ASN A 211 9.62 10.43 0.18
C ASN A 211 9.66 11.61 1.16
N ARG A 212 8.55 11.89 1.82
CA ARG A 212 8.52 12.90 2.87
C ARG A 212 9.43 12.54 4.03
N MET A 213 9.40 11.30 4.49
CA MET A 213 10.25 10.82 5.58
C MET A 213 11.74 10.87 5.19
N ILE A 214 12.09 10.51 3.95
CA ILE A 214 13.45 10.62 3.42
C ILE A 214 13.94 12.06 3.50
N PHE A 215 13.14 13.01 3.02
CA PHE A 215 13.47 14.43 3.07
C PHE A 215 13.69 14.92 4.51
N GLU A 216 12.83 14.50 5.45
CA GLU A 216 12.98 14.84 6.87
C GLU A 216 14.26 14.23 7.47
N LEU A 217 14.64 13.00 7.09
CA LEU A 217 15.87 12.34 7.55
C LEU A 217 17.13 13.02 6.98
N GLU A 218 17.11 13.41 5.71
CA GLU A 218 18.23 14.10 5.05
C GLU A 218 18.47 15.47 5.68
N ASN A 219 17.41 16.26 5.88
CA ASN A 219 17.53 17.57 6.55
C ASN A 219 18.06 17.43 7.96
N ALA A 220 17.51 16.51 8.76
CA ALA A 220 17.96 16.28 10.13
C ALA A 220 19.42 15.80 10.19
N SER A 221 19.86 15.03 9.21
CA SER A 221 21.25 14.60 9.10
C SER A 221 22.19 15.76 8.78
N THR A 222 21.76 16.67 7.90
CA THR A 222 22.50 17.90 7.58
C THR A 222 22.58 18.82 8.80
N ASP A 223 21.44 19.08 9.47
CA ASP A 223 21.40 19.89 10.68
C ASP A 223 22.35 19.35 11.77
N PHE A 224 22.43 18.03 11.90
CA PHE A 224 23.35 17.39 12.84
C PHE A 224 24.82 17.60 12.45
N ILE A 225 25.16 17.52 11.16
CA ILE A 225 26.52 17.78 10.66
C ILE A 225 26.91 19.24 10.92
N ASP A 226 26.01 20.18 10.63
CA ASP A 226 26.23 21.60 10.89
C ASP A 226 26.43 21.88 12.37
N LEU A 227 25.69 21.21 13.25
CA LEU A 227 25.85 21.28 14.69
C LEU A 227 27.26 20.82 15.14
N LEU A 228 27.81 19.79 14.51
CA LEU A 228 29.17 19.31 14.79
C LEU A 228 30.26 20.26 14.27
N GLN A 229 29.99 21.01 13.23
CA GLN A 229 30.91 22.00 12.64
C GLN A 229 30.82 23.36 13.35
N ALA A 230 29.74 23.65 14.07
CA ALA A 230 29.57 24.89 14.79
C ALA A 230 30.72 25.10 15.79
N PRO A 231 31.43 26.25 15.78
CA PRO A 231 32.51 26.51 16.71
C PRO A 231 31.95 26.45 18.12
N SER A 232 32.54 25.60 18.96
CA SER A 232 32.17 25.54 20.39
C SER A 232 32.37 26.95 20.96
N SER A 233 31.27 27.63 21.33
CA SER A 233 31.32 28.92 22.01
C SER A 233 32.03 28.70 23.34
N LYS A 234 33.36 28.84 23.34
CA LYS A 234 34.13 29.05 24.57
C LYS A 234 33.55 30.30 25.23
N LYS A 235 32.86 30.15 26.35
CA LYS A 235 32.58 31.24 27.27
C LYS A 235 33.91 31.96 27.53
N ASN A 236 34.15 33.06 26.83
CA ASN A 236 35.17 34.03 27.20
C ASN A 236 34.68 34.73 28.45
N ASN A 237 34.86 34.07 29.62
CA ASN A 237 34.92 34.75 30.88
C ASN A 237 36.30 35.43 30.94
N LYS A 238 36.47 36.52 30.20
CA LYS A 238 37.50 37.50 30.55
C LYS A 238 36.92 38.32 31.68
N GLU A 239 37.38 37.97 32.86
CA GLU A 239 37.46 38.85 34.02
C GLU A 239 37.89 40.24 33.55
N ILE A 240 37.06 41.21 33.83
CA ILE A 240 37.47 42.62 33.83
C ILE A 240 37.91 42.90 35.31
N LYS A 241 39.19 43.08 35.45
CA LYS A 241 39.79 43.70 36.66
C LYS A 241 39.32 45.13 36.78
#